data_5387f4205d397603e5511ef83c2a3201
#
_entry.id   5387f4205d397603e5511ef83c2a3201
#
_cell.length_a   1.000
_cell.length_b   1.000
_cell.length_c   1.000
_cell.angle_alpha   90.00
_cell.angle_beta   90.00
_cell.angle_gamma   90.00
#
_symmetry.space_group_name_H-M   'P 1'
#
loop_
_entity.id
_entity.type
_entity.pdbx_description
1 polymer ?
#
loop_
_entity_poly.entity_id
_entity_poly.type
_entity_poly.pdbx_seq_one_letter_code
_entity_poly.pdbx_strand_id
1 'polypeptide(L)'
;VCQMDLLASFASLLGQTYPEKLDSENTLDAFLGKSKKGREELVIEGMFNYAYRQGDWALIPPYFNPYSKEDGEFIGLGYGYKLYNLKKDISQQENLADKYPKKLGEMINRFEYLKSTTNKVTRY
;
A
#
# COMPACT_ATOMS: atom_id res chain seq x y z
N VAL A 1 9.95 -5.89 0.63
CA VAL A 1 9.94 -6.41 -0.76
C VAL A 1 8.57 -6.93 -1.11
N CYS A 2 8.19 -6.81 -2.37
CA CYS A 2 6.89 -7.17 -2.90
C CYS A 2 7.08 -8.09 -4.12
N GLN A 3 6.13 -8.97 -4.37
CA GLN A 3 6.18 -9.87 -5.53
C GLN A 3 6.22 -9.11 -6.87
N MET A 4 5.60 -7.92 -6.94
CA MET A 4 5.65 -7.06 -8.13
C MET A 4 7.08 -6.62 -8.48
N ASP A 5 8.00 -6.57 -7.52
CA ASP A 5 9.38 -6.12 -7.70
C ASP A 5 10.31 -7.21 -8.24
N LEU A 6 9.82 -8.44 -8.39
CA LEU A 6 10.62 -9.56 -8.91
C LEU A 6 11.08 -9.33 -10.35
N LEU A 7 10.21 -8.76 -11.21
CA LEU A 7 10.55 -8.55 -12.61
C LEU A 7 11.75 -7.61 -12.78
N ALA A 8 11.69 -6.41 -12.20
CA ALA A 8 12.78 -5.44 -12.28
C ALA A 8 14.06 -5.95 -11.59
N SER A 9 13.89 -6.66 -10.46
CA SER A 9 15.02 -7.22 -9.71
C SER A 9 15.71 -8.33 -10.47
N PHE A 10 14.99 -9.25 -11.11
CA PHE A 10 15.57 -10.31 -11.94
C PHE A 10 16.15 -9.77 -13.25
N ALA A 11 15.50 -8.79 -13.88
CA ALA A 11 16.09 -8.11 -15.04
C ALA A 11 17.46 -7.50 -14.68
N SER A 12 17.54 -6.81 -13.54
CA SER A 12 18.80 -6.28 -13.03
C SER A 12 19.84 -7.37 -12.75
N LEU A 13 19.45 -8.49 -12.15
CA LEU A 13 20.33 -9.62 -11.88
C LEU A 13 20.93 -10.22 -13.17
N LEU A 14 20.14 -10.25 -14.24
CA LEU A 14 20.53 -10.80 -15.54
C LEU A 14 21.13 -9.77 -16.50
N GLY A 15 21.33 -8.52 -16.05
CA GLY A 15 21.82 -7.43 -16.90
C GLY A 15 20.86 -7.07 -18.04
N GLN A 16 19.56 -7.32 -17.87
CA GLN A 16 18.54 -7.03 -18.86
C GLN A 16 17.80 -5.73 -18.52
N THR A 17 17.25 -5.08 -19.55
CA THR A 17 16.35 -3.94 -19.37
C THR A 17 14.91 -4.43 -19.24
N TYR A 18 14.07 -3.68 -18.55
CA TYR A 18 12.63 -3.90 -18.46
C TYR A 18 11.87 -2.60 -18.80
N PRO A 19 10.62 -2.65 -19.23
CA PRO A 19 9.85 -1.45 -19.56
C PRO A 19 9.62 -0.55 -18.33
N GLU A 20 10.03 0.71 -18.41
CA GLU A 20 9.88 1.71 -17.31
C GLU A 20 8.43 2.01 -16.91
N LYS A 21 7.47 1.64 -17.77
CA LYS A 21 6.04 1.86 -17.51
C LYS A 21 5.42 0.84 -16.56
N LEU A 22 6.16 -0.19 -16.17
CA LEU A 22 5.66 -1.21 -15.25
C LEU A 22 5.84 -0.76 -13.80
N ASP A 23 4.92 -1.18 -12.96
CA ASP A 23 4.91 -0.89 -11.52
C ASP A 23 5.87 -1.81 -10.72
N SER A 24 7.00 -2.18 -11.33
CA SER A 24 8.02 -3.03 -10.74
C SER A 24 9.25 -2.19 -10.39
N GLU A 25 9.69 -2.22 -9.14
CA GLU A 25 10.89 -1.54 -8.67
C GLU A 25 12.04 -2.51 -8.50
N ASN A 26 13.27 -2.07 -8.85
CA ASN A 26 14.44 -2.88 -8.59
C ASN A 26 14.78 -2.86 -7.09
N THR A 27 14.44 -3.93 -6.40
CA THR A 27 14.74 -4.16 -4.98
C THR A 27 15.66 -5.37 -4.78
N LEU A 28 16.52 -5.69 -5.79
CA LEU A 28 17.38 -6.87 -5.80
C LEU A 28 18.22 -6.99 -4.53
N ASP A 29 18.84 -5.89 -4.09
CA ASP A 29 19.67 -5.91 -2.89
C ASP A 29 18.89 -6.26 -1.62
N ALA A 30 17.62 -5.88 -1.55
CA ALA A 30 16.75 -6.29 -0.46
C ALA A 30 16.37 -7.78 -0.56
N PHE A 31 16.10 -8.30 -1.75
CA PHE A 31 15.88 -9.74 -1.96
C PHE A 31 17.11 -10.58 -1.58
N LEU A 32 18.30 -10.09 -1.87
CA LEU A 32 19.57 -10.75 -1.54
C LEU A 32 20.02 -10.54 -0.08
N GLY A 33 19.29 -9.82 0.73
CA GLY A 33 19.64 -9.50 2.11
C GLY A 33 20.80 -8.50 2.28
N LYS A 34 21.21 -7.84 1.20
CA LYS A 34 22.29 -6.84 1.19
C LYS A 34 21.81 -5.45 1.63
N SER A 35 20.51 -5.19 1.56
CA SER A 35 19.87 -3.93 1.95
C SER A 35 18.60 -4.19 2.76
N LYS A 36 18.33 -3.29 3.71
CA LYS A 36 17.02 -3.24 4.39
C LYS A 36 16.01 -2.33 3.67
N LYS A 37 16.43 -1.65 2.60
CA LYS A 37 15.56 -0.79 1.79
C LYS A 37 14.85 -1.62 0.74
N GLY A 38 13.52 -1.65 0.82
CA GLY A 38 12.65 -2.15 -0.24
C GLY A 38 11.78 -1.03 -0.76
N ARG A 39 10.64 -1.36 -1.35
CA ARG A 39 9.64 -0.41 -1.82
C ARG A 39 9.14 0.48 -0.68
N GLU A 40 9.12 1.79 -0.88
CA GLU A 40 8.69 2.75 0.15
C GLU A 40 7.18 2.84 0.27
N GLU A 41 6.47 2.70 -0.85
CA GLU A 41 5.01 2.78 -0.87
C GLU A 41 4.39 1.64 -1.68
N LEU A 42 3.19 1.22 -1.26
CA LEU A 42 2.45 0.14 -1.89
C LEU A 42 0.96 0.32 -1.68
N VAL A 43 0.19 0.26 -2.77
CA VAL A 43 -1.27 0.10 -2.72
C VAL A 43 -1.59 -1.38 -2.89
N ILE A 44 -2.32 -1.94 -1.95
CA ILE A 44 -2.77 -3.33 -1.94
C ILE A 44 -4.28 -3.30 -2.16
N GLU A 45 -4.75 -4.00 -3.18
CA GLU A 45 -6.17 -4.22 -3.41
C GLU A 45 -6.58 -5.56 -2.79
N GLY A 46 -7.53 -5.51 -1.87
CA GLY A 46 -8.18 -6.68 -1.30
C GLY A 46 -9.56 -6.91 -1.93
N MET A 47 -10.25 -7.96 -1.51
CA MET A 47 -11.58 -8.31 -2.03
C MET A 47 -12.60 -7.18 -1.88
N PHE A 48 -12.53 -6.41 -0.79
CA PHE A 48 -13.55 -5.42 -0.43
C PHE A 48 -13.03 -3.98 -0.35
N ASN A 49 -11.72 -3.79 -0.20
CA ASN A 49 -11.15 -2.47 0.01
C ASN A 49 -9.67 -2.43 -0.36
N TYR A 50 -9.10 -1.24 -0.27
CA TYR A 50 -7.66 -0.99 -0.45
C TYR A 50 -6.96 -0.85 0.89
N ALA A 51 -5.65 -1.11 0.89
CA ALA A 51 -4.73 -0.68 1.91
C ALA A 51 -3.58 0.07 1.25
N TYR A 52 -3.21 1.24 1.77
CA TYR A 52 -2.06 1.99 1.30
C TYR A 52 -1.00 2.04 2.38
N ARG A 53 0.20 1.58 2.06
CA ARG A 53 1.36 1.62 2.94
C ARG A 53 2.38 2.63 2.43
N GLN A 54 2.92 3.45 3.33
CA GLN A 54 4.04 4.34 3.08
C GLN A 54 5.00 4.29 4.27
N GLY A 55 6.18 3.70 4.07
CA GLY A 55 7.12 3.46 5.16
C GLY A 55 6.49 2.65 6.30
N ASP A 56 6.49 3.22 7.50
CA ASP A 56 5.90 2.60 8.70
C ASP A 56 4.39 2.87 8.86
N TRP A 57 3.77 3.61 7.94
CA TRP A 57 2.36 3.98 8.04
C TRP A 57 1.49 3.17 7.10
N ALA A 58 0.30 2.81 7.60
CA ALA A 58 -0.75 2.17 6.81
C ALA A 58 -2.05 2.98 6.89
N LEU A 59 -2.66 3.20 5.73
CA LEU A 59 -3.95 3.85 5.54
C LEU A 59 -4.95 2.84 5.02
N ILE A 60 -6.10 2.72 5.68
CA ILE A 60 -7.25 1.96 5.18
C ILE A 60 -8.36 2.95 4.85
N PRO A 61 -8.76 3.05 3.56
CA PRO A 61 -9.86 3.92 3.15
C PRO A 61 -11.21 3.45 3.72
N PRO A 62 -12.21 4.33 3.79
CA PRO A 62 -13.55 3.95 4.21
C PRO A 62 -14.14 2.90 3.26
N TYR A 63 -14.90 1.98 3.82
CA TYR A 63 -15.65 0.98 3.09
C TYR A 63 -17.13 1.08 3.42
N PHE A 64 -17.94 1.30 2.40
CA PHE A 64 -19.39 1.41 2.53
C PHE A 64 -20.04 0.12 2.04
N ASN A 65 -20.29 -0.80 2.96
CA ASN A 65 -21.09 -1.97 2.67
C ASN A 65 -22.53 -1.75 3.17
N PRO A 66 -23.55 -1.71 2.29
CA PRO A 66 -24.92 -1.53 2.72
C PRO A 66 -25.50 -2.74 3.49
N TYR A 67 -24.82 -3.88 3.47
CA TYR A 67 -25.35 -5.15 3.97
C TYR A 67 -24.83 -5.56 5.35
N SER A 68 -23.74 -4.96 5.88
CA SER A 68 -23.29 -5.30 7.24
C SER A 68 -22.42 -4.22 7.87
N LYS A 69 -23.00 -3.44 8.79
CA LYS A 69 -22.20 -2.56 9.67
C LYS A 69 -21.30 -3.36 10.61
N GLU A 70 -21.81 -4.46 11.15
CA GLU A 70 -21.15 -5.27 12.18
C GLU A 70 -19.99 -6.06 11.60
N ASP A 71 -20.17 -6.67 10.42
CA ASP A 71 -19.11 -7.45 9.77
C ASP A 71 -17.93 -6.57 9.30
N GLY A 72 -18.20 -5.33 8.88
CA GLY A 72 -17.15 -4.40 8.45
C GLY A 72 -16.23 -3.98 9.58
N GLU A 73 -16.73 -3.79 10.80
CA GLU A 73 -15.91 -3.48 11.97
C GLU A 73 -15.07 -4.67 12.41
N PHE A 74 -15.61 -5.86 12.37
CA PHE A 74 -14.90 -7.09 12.75
C PHE A 74 -13.69 -7.36 11.87
N ILE A 75 -13.78 -7.11 10.57
CA ILE A 75 -12.66 -7.31 9.62
C ILE A 75 -11.81 -6.05 9.40
N GLY A 76 -11.92 -5.06 10.28
CA GLY A 76 -11.13 -3.82 10.22
C GLY A 76 -11.61 -2.80 9.20
N LEU A 77 -12.72 -3.05 8.50
CA LEU A 77 -13.38 -2.10 7.61
C LEU A 77 -14.27 -1.13 8.41
N GLY A 78 -14.69 -0.03 7.81
CA GLY A 78 -15.57 0.94 8.49
C GLY A 78 -15.82 2.18 7.64
N TYR A 79 -16.66 3.08 8.14
CA TYR A 79 -17.11 4.27 7.40
C TYR A 79 -16.10 5.42 7.39
N GLY A 80 -15.02 5.34 8.19
CA GLY A 80 -13.96 6.35 8.27
C GLY A 80 -12.63 5.81 7.80
N TYR A 81 -11.71 6.73 7.48
CA TYR A 81 -10.32 6.36 7.27
C TYR A 81 -9.70 5.82 8.55
N LYS A 82 -8.86 4.80 8.43
CA LYS A 82 -8.06 4.28 9.53
C LYS A 82 -6.57 4.49 9.21
N LEU A 83 -5.83 4.96 10.19
CA LEU A 83 -4.39 5.24 10.09
C LEU A 83 -3.66 4.49 11.19
N TYR A 84 -2.64 3.74 10.81
CA TYR A 84 -1.85 2.92 11.75
C TYR A 84 -0.36 3.18 11.59
N ASN A 85 0.39 3.05 12.68
CA ASN A 85 1.86 3.07 12.64
C ASN A 85 2.39 1.65 12.90
N LEU A 86 2.75 0.94 11.84
CA LEU A 86 3.14 -0.47 11.86
C LEU A 86 4.43 -0.75 12.66
N LYS A 87 5.27 0.27 12.88
CA LYS A 87 6.45 0.13 13.71
C LYS A 87 6.13 0.00 15.20
N LYS A 88 5.04 0.64 15.63
CA LYS A 88 4.58 0.66 17.03
C LYS A 88 3.45 -0.31 17.28
N ASP A 89 2.62 -0.52 16.27
CA ASP A 89 1.39 -1.31 16.33
C ASP A 89 1.24 -2.14 15.05
N ILE A 90 1.99 -3.23 14.96
CA ILE A 90 1.95 -4.14 13.81
C ILE A 90 0.59 -4.85 13.68
N SER A 91 -0.14 -4.96 14.77
CA SER A 91 -1.46 -5.60 14.84
C SER A 91 -2.60 -4.67 14.47
N GLN A 92 -2.30 -3.37 14.22
CA GLN A 92 -3.27 -2.36 13.79
C GLN A 92 -4.47 -2.25 14.75
N GLN A 93 -4.19 -2.18 16.05
CA GLN A 93 -5.22 -2.11 17.10
C GLN A 93 -5.65 -0.67 17.41
N GLU A 94 -4.73 0.30 17.27
CA GLU A 94 -4.98 1.72 17.59
C GLU A 94 -5.13 2.54 16.30
N ASN A 95 -6.37 2.97 15.99
CA ASN A 95 -6.59 3.92 14.89
C ASN A 95 -6.10 5.31 15.27
N LEU A 96 -5.10 5.80 14.55
CA LEU A 96 -4.43 7.07 14.78
C LEU A 96 -4.95 8.22 13.91
N ALA A 97 -6.04 8.04 13.16
CA ALA A 97 -6.56 9.03 12.22
C ALA A 97 -6.83 10.39 12.88
N ASP A 98 -7.50 10.39 14.04
CA ASP A 98 -7.83 11.61 14.77
C ASP A 98 -6.61 12.23 15.45
N LYS A 99 -5.63 11.42 15.84
CA LYS A 99 -4.43 11.86 16.54
C LYS A 99 -3.40 12.50 15.60
N TYR A 100 -3.39 12.11 14.33
CA TYR A 100 -2.44 12.59 13.32
C TYR A 100 -3.13 13.09 12.04
N PRO A 101 -4.00 14.14 12.13
CA PRO A 101 -4.81 14.58 11.00
C PRO A 101 -3.98 15.08 9.81
N LYS A 102 -2.81 15.70 10.08
CA LYS A 102 -1.89 16.14 9.02
C LYS A 102 -1.33 14.96 8.24
N LYS A 103 -0.82 13.93 8.95
CA LYS A 103 -0.30 12.70 8.30
C LYS A 103 -1.40 11.95 7.56
N LEU A 104 -2.60 11.89 8.12
CA LEU A 104 -3.77 11.33 7.46
C LEU A 104 -4.04 12.02 6.12
N GLY A 105 -4.10 13.35 6.10
CA GLY A 105 -4.33 14.14 4.88
C GLY A 105 -3.24 13.93 3.82
N GLU A 106 -1.98 13.88 4.21
CA GLU A 106 -0.86 13.58 3.30
C GLU A 106 -1.02 12.20 2.65
N MET A 107 -1.34 11.19 3.44
CA MET A 107 -1.50 9.82 2.93
C MET A 107 -2.76 9.66 2.06
N ILE A 108 -3.87 10.31 2.40
CA ILE A 108 -5.07 10.32 1.54
C ILE A 108 -4.74 10.93 0.19
N ASN A 109 -4.13 12.10 0.15
CA ASN A 109 -3.79 12.78 -1.11
C ASN A 109 -2.87 11.92 -1.98
N ARG A 110 -1.87 11.27 -1.37
CA ARG A 110 -0.95 10.39 -2.11
C ARG A 110 -1.65 9.13 -2.62
N PHE A 111 -2.49 8.50 -1.79
CA PHE A 111 -3.27 7.32 -2.16
C PHE A 111 -4.20 7.61 -3.35
N GLU A 112 -4.96 8.72 -3.31
CA GLU A 112 -5.87 9.10 -4.39
C GLU A 112 -5.10 9.42 -5.69
N TYR A 113 -3.94 10.07 -5.58
CA TYR A 113 -3.06 10.28 -6.74
C TYR A 113 -2.63 8.95 -7.38
N LEU A 114 -2.13 8.00 -6.58
CA LEU A 114 -1.69 6.69 -7.08
C LEU A 114 -2.86 5.94 -7.73
N LYS A 115 -4.02 5.89 -7.08
CA LYS A 115 -5.23 5.26 -7.59
C LYS A 115 -5.67 5.85 -8.93
N SER A 116 -5.62 7.18 -9.08
CA SER A 116 -5.97 7.86 -10.33
C SER A 116 -4.99 7.58 -11.47
N THR A 117 -3.73 7.30 -11.14
CA THR A 117 -2.67 7.03 -12.12
C THR A 117 -2.73 5.57 -12.59
N THR A 118 -2.98 4.64 -11.68
CA THR A 118 -3.09 3.20 -11.99
C THR A 118 -4.32 2.88 -12.84
N ASN A 119 -5.43 3.60 -12.66
CA ASN A 119 -6.63 3.44 -13.48
C ASN A 119 -6.46 3.88 -14.97
N LYS A 120 -5.31 4.47 -15.32
CA LYS A 120 -4.97 4.81 -16.72
C LYS A 120 -4.28 3.68 -17.48
N VAL A 121 -3.91 2.58 -16.81
CA VAL A 121 -3.48 1.36 -17.48
C VAL A 121 -4.73 0.69 -18.01
N THR A 122 -4.97 0.87 -19.32
CA THR A 122 -6.09 0.29 -20.06
C THR A 122 -6.20 -1.20 -19.77
N ARG A 123 -7.36 -1.63 -19.31
CA ARG A 123 -7.75 -3.04 -19.32
C ARG A 123 -7.82 -3.46 -20.78
N TYR A 124 -6.95 -4.36 -21.20
CA TYR A 124 -7.06 -5.08 -22.45
C TYR A 124 -8.13 -6.17 -22.33
#